data_784aa6fb2dca2f16e533b2dc2bb047f5
#
_entry.id   784aa6fb2dca2f16e533b2dc2bb047f5
#
_cell.length_a   1.000
_cell.length_b   1.000
_cell.length_c   1.000
_cell.angle_alpha   90.00
_cell.angle_beta   90.00
_cell.angle_gamma   90.00
#
_symmetry.space_group_name_H-M   'P 1'
#
loop_
_entity.id
_entity.type
_entity.pdbx_description
1 polymer ?
#
loop_
_entity_poly.entity_id
_entity_poly.type
_entity_poly.pdbx_seq_one_letter_code
_entity_poly.pdbx_strand_id
1 'polypeptide(L)'
;MQATSGLDDHIIEAFALVARGGGSLVASVYGDDHAFFARAVAELGPSHGRLLMVEPSIADAHTGHGIVMPQCHHGGPGRAGNGEELGGLHGLRLYHQRLAVQGSMDLLTELQAKAFALH
;
A
#
# COMPACT_ATOMS: atom_id res chain seq x y z
N MET A 1 -3.59 -25.79 -30.74
CA MET A 1 -3.35 -25.31 -29.36
C MET A 1 -2.31 -24.19 -29.38
N GLN A 2 -2.69 -23.02 -29.89
CA GLN A 2 -1.87 -21.81 -29.97
C GLN A 2 -2.77 -20.58 -30.07
N ALA A 3 -3.45 -20.24 -28.98
CA ALA A 3 -4.24 -18.99 -28.92
C ALA A 3 -3.99 -18.20 -27.62
N THR A 4 -3.06 -18.65 -26.78
CA THR A 4 -2.79 -18.01 -25.48
C THR A 4 -1.66 -16.96 -25.55
N SER A 5 -0.76 -17.01 -26.51
CA SER A 5 0.40 -16.10 -26.55
C SER A 5 0.02 -14.62 -26.78
N GLY A 6 -0.97 -14.33 -27.61
CA GLY A 6 -1.33 -12.96 -27.90
C GLY A 6 -2.04 -12.22 -26.74
N LEU A 7 -2.90 -12.93 -26.00
CA LEU A 7 -3.59 -12.34 -24.85
C LEU A 7 -2.60 -12.10 -23.69
N ASP A 8 -1.70 -13.03 -23.46
CA ASP A 8 -0.66 -12.90 -22.44
C ASP A 8 0.27 -11.73 -22.73
N ASP A 9 0.67 -11.52 -23.98
CA ASP A 9 1.51 -10.39 -24.38
C ASP A 9 0.82 -9.05 -24.12
N HIS A 10 -0.48 -8.93 -24.42
CA HIS A 10 -1.25 -7.70 -24.14
C HIS A 10 -1.41 -7.43 -22.64
N ILE A 11 -1.57 -8.47 -21.83
CA ILE A 11 -1.62 -8.34 -20.36
C ILE A 11 -0.29 -7.84 -19.81
N ILE A 12 0.82 -8.40 -20.28
CA ILE A 12 2.16 -7.95 -19.90
C ILE A 12 2.38 -6.48 -20.26
N GLU A 13 2.03 -6.12 -21.47
CA GLU A 13 2.14 -4.74 -21.96
C GLU A 13 1.29 -3.77 -21.12
N ALA A 14 0.06 -4.16 -20.78
CA ALA A 14 -0.82 -3.37 -19.92
C ALA A 14 -0.22 -3.16 -18.54
N PHE A 15 0.31 -4.19 -17.90
CA PHE A 15 0.97 -4.08 -16.59
C PHE A 15 2.21 -3.19 -16.65
N ALA A 16 3.03 -3.33 -17.69
CA ALA A 16 4.19 -2.49 -17.91
C ALA A 16 3.82 -1.02 -18.12
N LEU A 17 2.71 -0.76 -18.82
CA LEU A 17 2.20 0.59 -19.03
C LEU A 17 1.73 1.22 -17.72
N VAL A 18 1.01 0.47 -16.89
CA VAL A 18 0.55 0.93 -15.57
C VAL A 18 1.74 1.22 -14.66
N ALA A 19 2.75 0.35 -14.63
CA ALA A 19 3.96 0.53 -13.82
C ALA A 19 4.75 1.80 -14.20
N ARG A 20 4.73 2.20 -15.48
CA ARG A 20 5.35 3.46 -15.94
C ARG A 20 4.68 4.71 -15.37
N GLY A 21 3.51 4.60 -14.77
CA GLY A 21 2.84 5.68 -14.05
C GLY A 21 3.62 6.23 -12.84
N GLY A 22 4.62 5.51 -12.36
CA GLY A 22 5.55 5.99 -11.32
C GLY A 22 5.00 5.92 -9.90
N GLY A 23 3.98 5.11 -9.66
CA GLY A 23 3.35 4.89 -8.36
C GLY A 23 1.90 5.35 -8.30
N SER A 24 1.08 4.58 -7.59
CA SER A 24 -0.35 4.82 -7.44
C SER A 24 -0.85 4.39 -6.06
N LEU A 25 -1.95 5.00 -5.62
CA LEU A 25 -2.62 4.65 -4.37
C LEU A 25 -3.27 3.27 -4.47
N VAL A 26 -4.02 3.03 -5.52
CA VAL A 26 -4.79 1.80 -5.69
C VAL A 26 -4.99 1.48 -7.16
N ALA A 27 -5.04 0.18 -7.48
CA ALA A 27 -5.59 -0.32 -8.72
C ALA A 27 -6.70 -1.34 -8.44
N SER A 28 -7.74 -1.34 -9.28
CA SER A 28 -8.76 -2.37 -9.28
C SER A 28 -8.50 -3.33 -10.44
N VAL A 29 -8.47 -4.61 -10.14
CA VAL A 29 -8.24 -5.70 -11.09
C VAL A 29 -9.48 -6.57 -11.11
N TYR A 30 -10.10 -6.70 -12.27
CA TYR A 30 -11.33 -7.45 -12.46
C TYR A 30 -11.04 -8.71 -13.26
N GLY A 31 -11.57 -9.83 -12.83
CA GLY A 31 -11.40 -11.12 -13.49
C GLY A 31 -12.00 -12.28 -12.71
N ASP A 32 -11.82 -13.47 -13.23
CA ASP A 32 -12.26 -14.74 -12.65
C ASP A 32 -11.14 -15.80 -12.60
N ASP A 33 -9.95 -15.43 -13.05
CA ASP A 33 -8.77 -16.32 -13.05
C ASP A 33 -7.81 -15.97 -11.94
N HIS A 34 -7.65 -16.87 -10.99
CA HIS A 34 -6.74 -16.70 -9.86
C HIS A 34 -5.25 -16.63 -10.28
N ALA A 35 -4.87 -17.28 -11.38
CA ALA A 35 -3.52 -17.18 -11.91
C ALA A 35 -3.25 -15.77 -12.47
N PHE A 36 -4.24 -15.19 -13.14
CA PHE A 36 -4.19 -13.80 -13.58
C PHE A 36 -4.07 -12.84 -12.38
N PHE A 37 -4.85 -13.03 -11.33
CA PHE A 37 -4.74 -12.20 -10.11
C PHE A 37 -3.37 -12.34 -9.44
N ALA A 38 -2.82 -13.57 -9.33
CA ALA A 38 -1.49 -13.76 -8.77
C ALA A 38 -0.42 -13.02 -9.57
N ARG A 39 -0.53 -13.03 -10.90
CA ARG A 39 0.35 -12.27 -11.77
C ARG A 39 0.17 -10.77 -11.61
N ALA A 40 -1.07 -10.28 -11.53
CA ALA A 40 -1.36 -8.87 -11.28
C ALA A 40 -0.73 -8.39 -9.95
N VAL A 41 -0.77 -9.19 -8.89
CA VAL A 41 -0.08 -8.89 -7.64
C VAL A 41 1.42 -8.76 -7.83
N ALA A 42 2.05 -9.69 -8.55
CA ALA A 42 3.49 -9.66 -8.78
C ALA A 42 3.94 -8.45 -9.62
N GLU A 43 3.19 -8.11 -10.66
CA GLU A 43 3.55 -7.05 -11.62
C GLU A 43 3.15 -5.65 -11.14
N LEU A 44 1.98 -5.50 -10.50
CA LEU A 44 1.46 -4.20 -10.08
C LEU A 44 1.80 -3.86 -8.62
N GLY A 45 2.03 -4.86 -7.77
CA GLY A 45 2.33 -4.66 -6.36
C GLY A 45 3.47 -3.68 -6.09
N PRO A 46 4.60 -3.76 -6.81
CA PRO A 46 5.71 -2.82 -6.60
C PRO A 46 5.38 -1.35 -6.89
N SER A 47 4.35 -1.08 -7.68
CA SER A 47 3.95 0.28 -8.10
C SER A 47 2.66 0.80 -7.46
N HIS A 48 2.02 0.01 -6.60
CA HIS A 48 0.74 0.37 -5.98
C HIS A 48 0.77 0.18 -4.46
N GLY A 49 0.09 1.05 -3.75
CA GLY A 49 -0.11 0.91 -2.31
C GLY A 49 -1.15 -0.15 -1.96
N ARG A 50 -2.14 -0.33 -2.84
CA ARG A 50 -3.23 -1.30 -2.65
C ARG A 50 -3.72 -1.84 -3.99
N LEU A 51 -4.05 -3.12 -4.01
CA LEU A 51 -4.72 -3.76 -5.12
C LEU A 51 -6.08 -4.27 -4.65
N LEU A 52 -7.15 -3.89 -5.35
CA LEU A 52 -8.49 -4.41 -5.14
C LEU A 52 -8.78 -5.46 -6.21
N MET A 53 -8.83 -6.72 -5.82
CA MET A 53 -9.19 -7.83 -6.71
C MET A 53 -10.69 -8.01 -6.69
N VAL A 54 -11.32 -7.97 -7.83
CA VAL A 54 -12.79 -8.11 -7.97
C VAL A 54 -13.09 -9.30 -8.84
N GLU A 55 -13.54 -10.36 -8.23
CA GLU A 55 -14.04 -11.56 -8.87
C GLU A 55 -15.58 -11.60 -8.81
N PRO A 56 -16.25 -12.46 -9.60
CA PRO A 56 -17.72 -12.51 -9.64
C PRO A 56 -18.37 -12.73 -8.29
N SER A 57 -17.71 -13.47 -7.39
CA SER A 57 -18.22 -13.80 -6.04
C SER A 57 -18.39 -12.56 -5.14
N ILE A 58 -17.68 -11.49 -5.40
CA ILE A 58 -17.73 -10.25 -4.60
C ILE A 58 -18.15 -9.02 -5.42
N ALA A 59 -18.54 -9.20 -6.69
CA ALA A 59 -18.80 -8.09 -7.61
C ALA A 59 -19.85 -7.10 -7.07
N ASP A 60 -20.85 -7.58 -6.36
CA ASP A 60 -21.93 -6.77 -5.77
C ASP A 60 -21.73 -6.45 -4.28
N ALA A 61 -20.64 -6.95 -3.67
CA ALA A 61 -20.42 -6.87 -2.23
C ALA A 61 -19.17 -6.06 -1.82
N HIS A 62 -18.29 -5.70 -2.76
CA HIS A 62 -17.08 -4.95 -2.43
C HIS A 62 -17.37 -3.46 -2.20
N THR A 63 -16.54 -2.82 -1.38
CA THR A 63 -16.68 -1.40 -1.04
C THR A 63 -16.18 -0.45 -2.13
N GLY A 64 -15.60 -0.97 -3.21
CA GLY A 64 -14.90 -0.19 -4.22
C GLY A 64 -13.50 0.25 -3.78
N HIS A 65 -12.75 0.78 -4.74
CA HIS A 65 -11.36 1.21 -4.50
C HIS A 65 -11.26 2.53 -3.73
N GLY A 66 -12.32 3.31 -3.68
CA GLY A 66 -12.32 4.61 -3.00
C GLY A 66 -12.38 4.55 -1.48
N ILE A 67 -12.78 3.40 -0.92
CA ILE A 67 -12.86 3.22 0.53
C ILE A 67 -11.62 2.47 1.03
N VAL A 68 -10.90 3.06 1.96
CA VAL A 68 -9.75 2.47 2.62
C VAL A 68 -10.14 2.02 4.01
N MET A 69 -10.04 0.72 4.27
CA MET A 69 -10.27 0.17 5.61
C MET A 69 -9.09 0.55 6.53
N PRO A 70 -9.34 0.77 7.84
CA PRO A 70 -8.30 1.21 8.76
C PRO A 70 -7.05 0.31 8.84
N GLN A 71 -7.19 -0.98 8.55
CA GLN A 71 -6.09 -1.94 8.51
C GLN A 71 -5.34 -1.97 7.18
N CYS A 72 -5.85 -1.29 6.15
CA CYS A 72 -5.24 -1.26 4.83
C CYS A 72 -4.22 -0.14 4.72
N HIS A 73 -3.39 -0.26 3.70
CA HIS A 73 -2.41 0.76 3.34
C HIS A 73 -3.09 1.93 2.64
N HIS A 74 -2.90 3.15 3.15
CA HIS A 74 -3.45 4.38 2.58
C HIS A 74 -2.35 5.25 2.03
N GLY A 75 -1.87 4.97 0.91
CA GLY A 75 -0.75 5.60 0.27
C GLY A 75 -0.16 4.63 -0.71
N GLY A 76 1.07 4.84 -1.11
CA GLY A 76 1.74 3.94 -2.02
C GLY A 76 3.13 4.44 -2.39
N PRO A 77 3.85 3.68 -3.22
CA PRO A 77 5.20 4.02 -3.63
C PRO A 77 5.22 5.19 -4.64
N GLY A 78 6.37 5.77 -4.81
CA GLY A 78 6.64 6.78 -5.83
C GLY A 78 5.70 7.98 -5.74
N ARG A 79 5.00 8.28 -6.81
CA ARG A 79 4.08 9.42 -6.90
C ARG A 79 2.87 9.35 -5.98
N ALA A 80 2.55 8.19 -5.45
CA ALA A 80 1.50 8.04 -4.44
C ALA A 80 1.90 8.54 -3.05
N GLY A 81 3.15 8.91 -2.85
CA GLY A 81 3.66 9.49 -1.61
C GLY A 81 3.95 8.45 -0.54
N ASN A 82 3.43 8.66 0.65
CA ASN A 82 3.70 7.83 1.80
C ASN A 82 2.71 6.68 1.94
N GLY A 83 3.14 5.60 2.58
CA GLY A 83 2.31 4.44 2.89
C GLY A 83 1.60 4.46 4.22
N GLU A 84 1.65 5.55 4.97
CA GLU A 84 0.96 5.64 6.26
C GLU A 84 -0.52 5.98 6.09
N GLU A 85 -1.38 5.29 6.83
CA GLU A 85 -2.82 5.58 6.88
C GLU A 85 -3.05 6.95 7.52
N LEU A 86 -3.91 7.76 6.92
CA LEU A 86 -4.24 9.10 7.43
C LEU A 86 -5.32 9.08 8.52
N GLY A 87 -5.97 7.94 8.75
CA GLY A 87 -6.94 7.75 9.82
C GLY A 87 -6.47 6.77 10.89
N GLY A 88 -7.08 6.81 12.07
CA GLY A 88 -6.77 5.92 13.16
C GLY A 88 -5.35 6.07 13.73
N LEU A 89 -4.91 5.04 14.47
CA LEU A 89 -3.61 5.05 15.16
C LEU A 89 -2.41 5.01 14.20
N HIS A 90 -2.58 4.46 13.01
CA HIS A 90 -1.51 4.42 12.01
C HIS A 90 -1.14 5.80 11.49
N GLY A 91 -2.13 6.68 11.34
CA GLY A 91 -1.93 8.06 10.89
C GLY A 91 -1.11 8.90 11.88
N LEU A 92 -1.14 8.57 13.16
CA LEU A 92 -0.36 9.29 14.16
C LEU A 92 1.15 9.24 13.89
N ARG A 93 1.64 8.15 13.28
CA ARG A 93 3.06 7.99 12.97
C ARG A 93 3.59 9.06 12.02
N LEU A 94 2.75 9.57 11.12
CA LEU A 94 3.11 10.61 10.19
C LEU A 94 3.39 11.94 10.89
N TYR A 95 2.68 12.21 11.99
CA TYR A 95 2.78 13.45 12.75
C TYR A 95 3.81 13.40 13.87
N HIS A 96 4.48 12.26 14.07
CA HIS A 96 5.50 12.09 15.10
C HIS A 96 6.87 11.92 14.47
N GLN A 97 7.80 12.79 14.87
CA GLN A 97 9.20 12.61 14.55
C GLN A 97 9.82 11.60 15.51
N ARG A 98 10.52 10.63 14.97
CA ARG A 98 11.36 9.72 15.76
C ARG A 98 12.74 10.32 15.93
N LEU A 99 13.20 10.40 17.16
CA LEU A 99 14.54 10.81 17.51
C LEU A 99 15.16 9.74 18.40
N ALA A 100 16.33 9.25 18.04
CA ALA A 100 17.12 8.38 18.90
C ALA A 100 18.08 9.26 19.73
N VAL A 101 18.03 9.10 21.06
CA VAL A 101 18.97 9.75 21.97
C VAL A 101 19.82 8.69 22.62
N GLN A 102 21.14 8.83 22.55
CA GLN A 102 22.09 7.92 23.17
C GLN A 102 22.90 8.69 24.23
N GLY A 103 23.15 8.07 25.36
CA GLY A 103 23.88 8.71 26.46
C GLY A 103 24.09 7.75 27.64
N SER A 104 24.62 8.25 28.75
CA SER A 104 24.69 7.48 29.98
C SER A 104 23.28 7.19 30.52
N MET A 105 23.13 6.12 31.30
CA MET A 105 21.85 5.76 31.93
C MET A 105 21.32 6.86 32.85
N ASP A 106 22.20 7.54 33.57
CA ASP A 106 21.82 8.64 34.47
C ASP A 106 21.21 9.81 33.67
N LEU A 107 21.88 10.23 32.56
CA LEU A 107 21.38 11.28 31.71
C LEU A 107 20.05 10.89 31.04
N LEU A 108 19.95 9.68 30.52
CA LEU A 108 18.71 9.23 29.85
C LEU A 108 17.54 9.18 30.81
N THR A 109 17.77 8.73 32.04
CA THR A 109 16.73 8.69 33.10
C THR A 109 16.27 10.10 33.46
N GLU A 110 17.19 11.04 33.59
CA GLU A 110 16.87 12.45 33.89
C GLU A 110 16.08 13.11 32.75
N LEU A 111 16.49 12.90 31.49
CA LEU A 111 15.78 13.42 30.33
C LEU A 111 14.37 12.85 30.20
N GLN A 112 14.19 11.56 30.48
CA GLN A 112 12.87 10.92 30.47
C GLN A 112 11.95 11.51 31.54
N ALA A 113 12.45 11.69 32.76
CA ALA A 113 11.68 12.28 33.85
C ALA A 113 11.23 13.73 33.54
N LYS A 114 12.10 14.52 32.92
CA LYS A 114 11.78 15.89 32.51
C LYS A 114 10.77 15.92 31.34
N ALA A 115 10.85 14.99 30.41
CA ALA A 115 9.90 14.92 29.29
C ALA A 115 8.47 14.63 29.77
N PHE A 116 8.30 13.76 30.79
CA PHE A 116 6.98 13.49 31.37
C PHE A 116 6.45 14.64 32.25
N ALA A 117 7.30 15.50 32.77
CA ALA A 117 6.89 16.66 33.59
C ALA A 117 6.38 17.85 32.75
N LEU A 118 6.51 17.82 31.43
CA LEU A 118 6.08 18.88 30.52
C LEU A 118 4.67 18.65 29.96
N HIS A 119 3.99 17.59 30.37
CA HIS A 119 2.63 17.24 30.02
C HIS A 119 1.76 17.14 31.27
#